data_52ef2031061b9454d358edea77e791d6
#
_entry.id   52ef2031061b9454d358edea77e791d6
#
_cell.length_a   1.000
_cell.length_b   1.000
_cell.length_c   1.000
_cell.angle_alpha   90.00
_cell.angle_beta   90.00
_cell.angle_gamma   90.00
#
_symmetry.space_group_name_H-M   'P 1'
#
loop_
_entity.id
_entity.type
_entity.pdbx_description
1 polymer ?
#
loop_
_entity_poly.entity_id
_entity_poly.type
_entity_poly.pdbx_seq_one_letter_code
_entity_poly.pdbx_strand_id
1 'polypeptide(L)'
;MDADESVLKDPVALLKAHGYDPEKFKVVSSKNSMWTVGGRQEVSSKIVVAPVNKPQAVTKEQIASWFEELCNTYTPPVLPKPEKKIGIDLLVIPLSDLHYGLQATKERTGNEYDLDIANDVVFQMLSNLLADVNQKRVKRILLTIGGDMLNADNMAGTTVKGTPQDNCTDYFSTVRGLYDMMVRVVDVLRQIAPVDILYIPANHDMTSSFQLSQYLKAWYKADKNVRIDDSPLPRKYYKYGDTLLVFAHDGDVKRLPGLIADEARDKWSRVKFTDVFLQHLHSEKVLLEENHMRIQRLPTLCAKSAWTVDQGYNAARQHKSFIYDVQGLRQVIYTTL
;
A
#
# COMPACT_ATOMS: atom_id res chain seq x y z
N MET A 1 39.19 21.03 13.86
CA MET A 1 38.51 21.88 14.85
C MET A 1 39.48 22.09 15.99
N ASP A 2 39.80 23.33 16.31
CA ASP A 2 40.43 23.61 17.59
C ASP A 2 39.39 23.31 18.68
N ALA A 3 39.41 22.08 19.18
CA ALA A 3 38.40 21.59 20.09
C ALA A 3 38.84 21.86 21.52
N ASP A 4 38.23 22.85 22.10
CA ASP A 4 38.23 23.02 23.54
C ASP A 4 37.52 21.83 24.18
N GLU A 5 38.15 21.17 25.14
CA GLU A 5 37.61 20.02 25.89
C GLU A 5 36.21 20.31 26.49
N SER A 6 35.90 21.59 26.70
CA SER A 6 34.60 22.09 27.19
C SER A 6 33.46 21.78 26.21
N VAL A 7 33.70 21.84 24.89
CA VAL A 7 32.70 21.58 23.84
C VAL A 7 32.29 20.14 23.82
N LEU A 8 33.20 19.22 24.13
CA LEU A 8 32.91 17.76 24.13
C LEU A 8 32.07 17.30 25.33
N LYS A 9 31.99 18.14 26.37
CA LYS A 9 31.22 17.87 27.60
C LYS A 9 29.87 18.56 27.63
N ASP A 10 29.67 19.59 26.78
CA ASP A 10 28.41 20.33 26.68
C ASP A 10 27.55 19.77 25.52
N PRO A 11 26.40 19.14 25.80
CA PRO A 11 25.51 18.60 24.78
C PRO A 11 25.03 19.60 23.74
N VAL A 12 24.84 20.88 24.14
CA VAL A 12 24.36 21.94 23.24
C VAL A 12 25.47 22.38 22.30
N ALA A 13 26.69 22.59 22.84
CA ALA A 13 27.86 22.92 22.03
C ALA A 13 28.19 21.78 21.06
N LEU A 14 28.05 20.50 21.51
CA LEU A 14 28.31 19.32 20.72
C LEU A 14 27.32 19.19 19.55
N LEU A 15 26.03 19.47 19.75
CA LEU A 15 25.02 19.51 18.68
C LEU A 15 25.39 20.56 17.63
N LYS A 16 25.69 21.77 18.05
CA LYS A 16 26.08 22.87 17.15
C LYS A 16 27.34 22.53 16.34
N ALA A 17 28.35 21.92 16.98
CA ALA A 17 29.59 21.50 16.32
C ALA A 17 29.34 20.40 15.24
N HIS A 18 28.31 19.60 15.39
CA HIS A 18 27.86 18.61 14.42
C HIS A 18 26.78 19.12 13.45
N GLY A 19 26.44 20.41 13.46
CA GLY A 19 25.48 21.01 12.54
C GLY A 19 24.01 20.78 12.90
N TYR A 20 23.71 20.31 14.10
CA TYR A 20 22.34 20.11 14.58
C TYR A 20 21.83 21.32 15.37
N ASP A 21 20.55 21.63 15.18
CA ASP A 21 19.84 22.68 15.91
C ASP A 21 19.43 22.14 17.31
N PRO A 22 19.95 22.75 18.42
CA PRO A 22 19.64 22.29 19.77
C PRO A 22 18.17 22.45 20.19
N GLU A 23 17.39 23.28 19.49
CA GLU A 23 15.95 23.42 19.74
C GLU A 23 15.18 22.24 19.16
N LYS A 24 15.72 21.59 18.11
CA LYS A 24 15.09 20.47 17.40
C LYS A 24 15.62 19.12 17.81
N PHE A 25 16.89 19.05 18.25
CA PHE A 25 17.56 17.80 18.56
C PHE A 25 18.22 17.80 19.94
N LYS A 26 18.30 16.64 20.56
CA LYS A 26 19.07 16.37 21.79
C LYS A 26 20.05 15.22 21.57
N VAL A 27 21.19 15.30 22.24
CA VAL A 27 22.17 14.20 22.25
C VAL A 27 21.64 13.02 23.08
N VAL A 28 21.57 11.84 22.49
CA VAL A 28 21.21 10.59 23.15
C VAL A 28 22.46 9.91 23.70
N SER A 29 23.51 9.89 22.91
CA SER A 29 24.83 9.38 23.32
C SER A 29 25.93 10.06 22.51
N SER A 30 27.12 10.16 23.09
CA SER A 30 28.30 10.65 22.39
C SER A 30 29.50 9.73 22.69
N LYS A 31 30.38 9.58 21.70
CA LYS A 31 31.68 8.92 21.84
C LYS A 31 32.72 9.84 21.27
N ASN A 32 33.57 10.38 22.16
CA ASN A 32 34.62 11.29 21.82
C ASN A 32 35.98 10.65 22.10
N SER A 33 36.94 10.88 21.23
CA SER A 33 38.33 10.43 21.39
C SER A 33 39.23 11.63 21.09
N MET A 34 40.25 11.82 21.91
CA MET A 34 41.21 12.89 21.77
C MET A 34 42.62 12.28 21.81
N TRP A 35 43.50 12.74 20.93
CA TRP A 35 44.90 12.30 20.86
C TRP A 35 45.78 13.45 20.37
N THR A 36 47.07 13.37 20.59
CA THR A 36 48.04 14.40 20.19
C THR A 36 48.88 13.89 19.03
N VAL A 37 48.95 14.65 17.95
CA VAL A 37 49.81 14.45 16.79
C VAL A 37 50.64 15.66 16.51
N GLY A 38 51.94 15.55 16.53
CA GLY A 38 52.85 16.65 16.21
C GLY A 38 52.70 17.90 17.10
N GLY A 39 52.31 17.72 18.38
CA GLY A 39 52.06 18.81 19.32
C GLY A 39 50.68 19.49 19.20
N ARG A 40 49.82 19.02 18.32
CA ARG A 40 48.41 19.48 18.17
C ARG A 40 47.46 18.42 18.70
N GLN A 41 46.40 18.90 19.37
CA GLN A 41 45.30 18.00 19.80
C GLN A 41 44.34 17.76 18.63
N GLU A 42 44.12 16.48 18.34
CA GLU A 42 43.14 16.02 17.37
C GLU A 42 41.95 15.40 18.10
N VAL A 43 40.74 15.63 17.57
CA VAL A 43 39.50 15.14 18.18
C VAL A 43 38.65 14.41 17.15
N SER A 44 38.17 13.22 17.51
CA SER A 44 37.11 12.52 16.83
C SER A 44 35.89 12.48 17.73
N SER A 45 34.76 12.95 17.19
CA SER A 45 33.49 12.95 17.90
C SER A 45 32.41 12.29 17.06
N LYS A 46 31.65 11.41 17.69
CA LYS A 46 30.45 10.77 17.12
C LYS A 46 29.31 10.98 18.08
N ILE A 47 28.20 11.49 17.59
CA ILE A 47 26.98 11.68 18.38
C ILE A 47 25.81 10.88 17.79
N VAL A 48 24.90 10.46 18.65
CA VAL A 48 23.58 9.96 18.31
C VAL A 48 22.58 10.97 18.80
N VAL A 49 21.73 11.47 17.93
CA VAL A 49 20.75 12.50 18.23
C VAL A 49 19.33 11.97 18.11
N ALA A 50 18.40 12.57 18.86
CA ALA A 50 16.98 12.35 18.72
C ALA A 50 16.25 13.70 18.68
N PRO A 51 15.10 13.82 18.02
CA PRO A 51 14.27 15.02 18.08
C PRO A 51 13.89 15.35 19.53
N VAL A 52 13.86 16.62 19.86
CA VAL A 52 13.42 17.11 21.19
C VAL A 52 11.93 16.84 21.37
N ASN A 53 11.15 17.11 20.32
CA ASN A 53 9.74 16.80 20.30
C ASN A 53 9.55 15.35 19.79
N LYS A 54 9.19 14.43 20.66
CA LYS A 54 8.63 13.16 20.22
C LYS A 54 7.36 13.49 19.45
N PRO A 55 7.10 12.84 18.29
CA PRO A 55 5.79 12.89 17.67
C PRO A 55 4.75 12.60 18.76
N GLN A 56 3.77 13.47 18.91
CA GLN A 56 2.75 13.31 19.93
C GLN A 56 1.98 12.03 19.57
N ALA A 57 1.94 11.06 20.46
CA ALA A 57 1.18 9.84 20.22
C ALA A 57 -0.29 10.23 19.99
N VAL A 58 -0.89 9.67 18.94
CA VAL A 58 -2.31 9.88 18.64
C VAL A 58 -3.11 9.45 19.85
N THR A 59 -3.93 10.34 20.38
CA THR A 59 -4.78 10.01 21.51
C THR A 59 -6.01 9.22 21.06
N LYS A 60 -6.58 8.47 21.99
CA LYS A 60 -7.80 7.71 21.76
C LYS A 60 -8.98 8.61 21.33
N GLU A 61 -9.01 9.82 21.86
CA GLU A 61 -10.00 10.86 21.58
C GLU A 61 -9.83 11.41 20.15
N GLN A 62 -8.61 11.60 19.68
CA GLN A 62 -8.33 12.01 18.30
C GLN A 62 -8.79 10.94 17.31
N ILE A 63 -8.52 9.67 17.61
CA ILE A 63 -8.99 8.56 16.75
C ILE A 63 -10.53 8.52 16.74
N ALA A 64 -11.19 8.67 17.90
CA ALA A 64 -12.65 8.67 17.99
C ALA A 64 -13.25 9.84 17.20
N SER A 65 -12.69 11.06 17.34
CA SER A 65 -13.13 12.24 16.60
C SER A 65 -13.02 12.06 15.09
N TRP A 66 -11.98 11.38 14.61
CA TRP A 66 -11.83 11.08 13.18
C TRP A 66 -12.88 10.11 12.67
N PHE A 67 -13.16 9.06 13.43
CA PHE A 67 -14.21 8.12 13.06
C PHE A 67 -15.59 8.80 13.06
N GLU A 68 -15.87 9.66 14.02
CA GLU A 68 -17.12 10.44 14.04
C GLU A 68 -17.19 11.39 12.82
N GLU A 69 -16.14 12.10 12.48
CA GLU A 69 -16.10 12.99 11.32
C GLU A 69 -16.29 12.23 10.00
N LEU A 70 -15.62 11.09 9.83
CA LEU A 70 -15.78 10.21 8.67
C LEU A 70 -17.22 9.67 8.57
N CYS A 71 -17.81 9.26 9.69
CA CYS A 71 -19.19 8.78 9.72
C CYS A 71 -20.22 9.89 9.43
N ASN A 72 -19.91 11.15 9.77
CA ASN A 72 -20.82 12.28 9.55
C ASN A 72 -20.71 12.88 8.14
N THR A 73 -19.59 12.70 7.45
CA THR A 73 -19.38 13.26 6.10
C THR A 73 -19.92 12.39 4.98
N TYR A 74 -20.15 11.11 5.21
CA TYR A 74 -20.62 10.18 4.20
C TYR A 74 -21.76 9.29 4.72
N THR A 75 -22.95 9.44 4.12
CA THR A 75 -24.05 8.49 4.28
C THR A 75 -24.05 7.55 3.08
N PRO A 76 -23.82 6.23 3.29
CA PRO A 76 -23.87 5.29 2.18
C PRO A 76 -25.21 5.41 1.46
N PRO A 77 -25.22 5.54 0.12
CA PRO A 77 -26.48 5.58 -0.61
C PRO A 77 -27.28 4.28 -0.35
N VAL A 78 -28.58 4.43 -0.10
CA VAL A 78 -29.48 3.28 -0.09
C VAL A 78 -29.58 2.77 -1.52
N LEU A 79 -28.84 1.72 -1.80
CA LEU A 79 -28.78 1.16 -3.15
C LEU A 79 -30.01 0.28 -3.40
N PRO A 80 -30.60 0.35 -4.61
CA PRO A 80 -31.60 -0.60 -5.01
C PRO A 80 -31.02 -2.01 -4.91
N LYS A 81 -31.83 -2.97 -4.46
CA LYS A 81 -31.41 -4.39 -4.42
C LYS A 81 -31.00 -4.77 -5.85
N PRO A 82 -29.80 -5.32 -6.05
CA PRO A 82 -29.38 -5.73 -7.38
C PRO A 82 -30.41 -6.71 -7.95
N GLU A 83 -30.85 -6.45 -9.19
CA GLU A 83 -31.69 -7.43 -9.92
C GLU A 83 -31.03 -8.79 -9.91
N LYS A 84 -31.82 -9.87 -9.86
CA LYS A 84 -31.31 -11.24 -9.94
C LYS A 84 -30.47 -11.39 -11.21
N LYS A 85 -29.13 -11.25 -11.07
CA LYS A 85 -28.20 -11.39 -12.20
C LYS A 85 -27.91 -12.86 -12.44
N ILE A 86 -28.00 -13.27 -13.71
CA ILE A 86 -27.60 -14.60 -14.18
C ILE A 86 -26.10 -14.57 -14.53
N GLY A 87 -25.33 -13.81 -13.80
CA GLY A 87 -23.89 -13.67 -14.04
C GLY A 87 -23.13 -14.92 -13.61
N ILE A 88 -22.09 -15.24 -14.36
CA ILE A 88 -21.16 -16.36 -14.07
C ILE A 88 -19.72 -15.90 -13.94
N ASP A 89 -19.44 -14.62 -14.17
CA ASP A 89 -18.08 -14.06 -14.23
C ASP A 89 -17.67 -13.51 -12.86
N LEU A 90 -16.41 -13.72 -12.51
CA LEU A 90 -15.70 -13.02 -11.43
C LEU A 90 -14.87 -11.89 -12.04
N LEU A 91 -15.15 -10.66 -11.64
CA LEU A 91 -14.28 -9.52 -11.94
C LEU A 91 -13.24 -9.38 -10.82
N VAL A 92 -11.96 -9.46 -11.18
CA VAL A 92 -10.83 -9.31 -10.26
C VAL A 92 -10.18 -7.95 -10.48
N ILE A 93 -10.12 -7.16 -9.43
CA ILE A 93 -9.52 -5.82 -9.40
C ILE A 93 -8.41 -5.81 -8.36
N PRO A 94 -7.17 -6.14 -8.75
CA PRO A 94 -6.03 -6.14 -7.82
C PRO A 94 -5.52 -4.72 -7.64
N LEU A 95 -6.19 -3.94 -6.80
CA LEU A 95 -5.79 -2.58 -6.47
C LEU A 95 -4.66 -2.61 -5.43
N SER A 96 -3.49 -2.11 -5.79
CA SER A 96 -2.28 -2.13 -4.95
C SER A 96 -1.25 -1.11 -5.42
N ASP A 97 -0.18 -0.97 -4.65
CA ASP A 97 0.96 -0.07 -4.94
C ASP A 97 0.48 1.34 -5.33
N LEU A 98 -0.60 1.80 -4.68
CA LEU A 98 -1.15 3.13 -4.95
C LEU A 98 -0.29 4.23 -4.32
N HIS A 99 0.43 3.90 -3.24
CA HIS A 99 1.24 4.84 -2.46
C HIS A 99 0.49 6.15 -2.20
N TYR A 100 -0.76 6.03 -1.74
CA TYR A 100 -1.60 7.17 -1.41
C TYR A 100 -0.91 8.04 -0.37
N GLY A 101 -0.72 9.32 -0.71
CA GLY A 101 0.09 10.24 0.07
C GLY A 101 1.52 10.45 -0.46
N LEU A 102 1.97 9.73 -1.50
CA LEU A 102 3.23 10.02 -2.17
C LEU A 102 3.20 11.44 -2.73
N GLN A 103 4.29 12.18 -2.55
CA GLN A 103 4.57 13.41 -3.26
C GLN A 103 5.48 13.15 -4.47
N ALA A 104 4.99 13.47 -5.66
CA ALA A 104 5.81 13.56 -6.84
C ALA A 104 5.58 14.91 -7.52
N THR A 105 6.66 15.58 -7.94
CA THR A 105 6.59 16.85 -8.65
C THR A 105 7.13 16.68 -10.06
N LYS A 106 6.53 17.36 -11.02
CA LYS A 106 6.95 17.31 -12.43
C LYS A 106 8.43 17.62 -12.62
N GLU A 107 8.94 18.55 -11.81
CA GLU A 107 10.35 18.95 -11.85
C GLU A 107 11.30 17.79 -11.45
N ARG A 108 10.95 17.04 -10.41
CA ARG A 108 11.81 16.01 -9.84
C ARG A 108 11.62 14.63 -10.47
N THR A 109 10.39 14.29 -10.85
CA THR A 109 10.04 12.92 -11.29
C THR A 109 9.49 12.87 -12.73
N GLY A 110 9.23 14.03 -13.33
CA GLY A 110 8.57 14.13 -14.63
C GLY A 110 7.05 13.95 -14.56
N ASN A 111 6.48 13.71 -13.37
CA ASN A 111 5.05 13.53 -13.11
C ASN A 111 4.64 14.30 -11.87
N GLU A 112 3.35 14.55 -11.74
CA GLU A 112 2.74 15.04 -10.52
C GLU A 112 1.95 13.92 -9.85
N TYR A 113 2.01 13.88 -8.51
CA TYR A 113 1.22 12.96 -7.72
C TYR A 113 1.03 13.48 -6.31
N ASP A 114 -0.21 13.46 -5.86
CA ASP A 114 -0.69 13.86 -4.54
C ASP A 114 -2.00 13.12 -4.24
N LEU A 115 -2.73 13.52 -3.19
CA LEU A 115 -4.00 12.88 -2.81
C LEU A 115 -5.08 13.06 -3.87
N ASP A 116 -5.19 14.24 -4.47
CA ASP A 116 -6.24 14.55 -5.44
C ASP A 116 -6.00 13.76 -6.73
N ILE A 117 -4.78 13.75 -7.21
CA ILE A 117 -4.39 12.97 -8.39
C ILE A 117 -4.55 11.46 -8.12
N ALA A 118 -4.23 10.98 -6.92
CA ALA A 118 -4.43 9.58 -6.54
C ALA A 118 -5.93 9.21 -6.59
N ASN A 119 -6.81 10.07 -6.08
CA ASN A 119 -8.25 9.88 -6.19
C ASN A 119 -8.71 9.86 -7.64
N ASP A 120 -8.30 10.85 -8.43
CA ASP A 120 -8.71 10.99 -9.83
C ASP A 120 -8.30 9.75 -10.66
N VAL A 121 -7.08 9.26 -10.51
CA VAL A 121 -6.61 8.08 -11.26
C VAL A 121 -7.37 6.81 -10.87
N VAL A 122 -7.72 6.62 -9.60
CA VAL A 122 -8.51 5.46 -9.16
C VAL A 122 -9.92 5.51 -9.72
N PHE A 123 -10.61 6.66 -9.65
CA PHE A 123 -11.97 6.78 -10.17
C PHE A 123 -12.03 6.78 -11.69
N GLN A 124 -11.02 7.33 -12.37
CA GLN A 124 -10.89 7.22 -13.82
C GLN A 124 -10.66 5.75 -14.24
N MET A 125 -9.78 5.05 -13.56
CA MET A 125 -9.57 3.61 -13.78
C MET A 125 -10.87 2.83 -13.62
N LEU A 126 -11.61 3.05 -12.54
CA LEU A 126 -12.89 2.38 -12.31
C LEU A 126 -13.90 2.70 -13.40
N SER A 127 -14.02 3.97 -13.79
CA SER A 127 -14.95 4.40 -14.85
C SER A 127 -14.64 3.69 -16.17
N ASN A 128 -13.39 3.67 -16.58
CA ASN A 128 -12.94 3.00 -17.81
C ASN A 128 -13.16 1.49 -17.73
N LEU A 129 -12.74 0.86 -16.62
CA LEU A 129 -12.95 -0.57 -16.41
C LEU A 129 -14.42 -0.96 -16.49
N LEU A 130 -15.30 -0.21 -15.84
CA LEU A 130 -16.74 -0.51 -15.80
C LEU A 130 -17.45 -0.22 -17.12
N ALA A 131 -16.89 0.62 -17.98
CA ALA A 131 -17.37 0.81 -19.36
C ALA A 131 -17.03 -0.41 -20.24
N ASP A 132 -15.86 -1.04 -20.03
CA ASP A 132 -15.40 -2.17 -20.82
C ASP A 132 -15.99 -3.52 -20.35
N VAL A 133 -16.46 -3.59 -19.10
CA VAL A 133 -17.00 -4.82 -18.51
C VAL A 133 -18.48 -5.00 -18.82
N ASN A 134 -18.85 -6.18 -19.30
CA ASN A 134 -20.27 -6.55 -19.35
C ASN A 134 -20.80 -6.82 -17.92
N GLN A 135 -21.27 -5.76 -17.26
CA GLN A 135 -21.74 -5.80 -15.89
C GLN A 135 -22.86 -6.80 -15.62
N LYS A 136 -23.69 -7.14 -16.63
CA LYS A 136 -24.77 -8.14 -16.50
C LYS A 136 -24.23 -9.56 -16.28
N ARG A 137 -23.00 -9.82 -16.72
CA ARG A 137 -22.34 -11.12 -16.55
C ARG A 137 -21.58 -11.25 -15.23
N VAL A 138 -21.27 -10.11 -14.57
CA VAL A 138 -20.51 -10.13 -13.31
C VAL A 138 -21.39 -10.70 -12.19
N LYS A 139 -20.98 -11.85 -11.67
CA LYS A 139 -21.63 -12.53 -10.53
C LYS A 139 -21.05 -12.05 -9.20
N ARG A 140 -19.76 -11.74 -9.19
CA ARG A 140 -18.99 -11.34 -8.01
C ARG A 140 -17.79 -10.50 -8.41
N ILE A 141 -17.37 -9.64 -7.51
CA ILE A 141 -16.16 -8.84 -7.66
C ILE A 141 -15.18 -9.25 -6.56
N LEU A 142 -13.92 -9.43 -6.91
CA LEU A 142 -12.80 -9.66 -6.00
C LEU A 142 -11.89 -8.43 -6.05
N LEU A 143 -11.83 -7.70 -4.95
CA LEU A 143 -11.02 -6.51 -4.78
C LEU A 143 -9.88 -6.82 -3.81
N THR A 144 -8.64 -6.49 -4.15
CA THR A 144 -7.56 -6.48 -3.14
C THR A 144 -7.36 -5.09 -2.57
N ILE A 145 -7.00 -5.03 -1.30
CA ILE A 145 -6.59 -3.82 -0.58
C ILE A 145 -5.30 -4.13 0.19
N GLY A 146 -4.55 -3.11 0.55
CA GLY A 146 -3.18 -3.28 1.04
C GLY A 146 -2.22 -3.45 -0.14
N GLY A 147 -1.08 -4.09 0.07
CA GLY A 147 -0.08 -4.14 -0.98
C GLY A 147 0.43 -2.73 -1.30
N ASP A 148 0.89 -1.97 -0.28
CA ASP A 148 1.39 -0.60 -0.40
C ASP A 148 0.31 0.41 -0.91
N MET A 149 -0.89 0.37 -0.30
CA MET A 149 -1.93 1.37 -0.55
C MET A 149 -1.53 2.75 -0.06
N LEU A 150 -0.89 2.85 1.13
CA LEU A 150 -0.33 4.08 1.68
C LEU A 150 1.17 4.18 1.40
N ASN A 151 1.65 5.40 1.25
CA ASN A 151 3.07 5.67 1.05
C ASN A 151 3.89 5.48 2.34
N ALA A 152 3.29 5.69 3.50
CA ALA A 152 3.92 5.55 4.82
C ALA A 152 2.97 4.94 5.85
N ASP A 153 3.53 4.23 6.85
CA ASP A 153 2.77 3.48 7.87
C ASP A 153 2.58 4.23 9.20
N ASN A 154 3.10 5.45 9.32
CA ASN A 154 3.12 6.17 10.59
C ASN A 154 3.31 7.67 10.43
N MET A 155 3.12 8.40 11.55
CA MET A 155 3.26 9.86 11.62
C MET A 155 4.69 10.39 11.39
N ALA A 156 5.70 9.52 11.47
CA ALA A 156 7.07 9.90 11.12
C ALA A 156 7.31 9.90 9.60
N GLY A 157 6.29 9.53 8.81
CA GLY A 157 6.37 9.50 7.36
C GLY A 157 7.29 8.40 6.84
N THR A 158 7.33 7.25 7.52
CA THR A 158 8.23 6.14 7.17
C THR A 158 7.46 4.86 6.84
N THR A 159 8.12 3.96 6.11
CA THR A 159 7.65 2.58 5.93
C THR A 159 7.68 1.81 7.26
N VAL A 160 7.15 0.59 7.28
CA VAL A 160 7.19 -0.34 8.44
C VAL A 160 8.62 -0.50 9.01
N LYS A 161 9.63 -0.53 8.15
CA LYS A 161 11.05 -0.67 8.55
C LYS A 161 11.75 0.65 8.87
N GLY A 162 11.02 1.77 8.86
CA GLY A 162 11.57 3.08 9.20
C GLY A 162 12.23 3.82 8.03
N THR A 163 12.06 3.39 6.78
CA THR A 163 12.57 4.12 5.62
C THR A 163 11.73 5.38 5.39
N PRO A 164 12.32 6.59 5.41
CA PRO A 164 11.61 7.83 5.13
C PRO A 164 11.00 7.84 3.73
N GLN A 165 9.83 8.45 3.61
CA GLN A 165 9.10 8.58 2.36
C GLN A 165 8.80 10.06 2.06
N ASP A 166 8.75 10.40 0.77
CA ASP A 166 8.29 11.71 0.32
C ASP A 166 6.75 11.73 0.39
N ASN A 167 6.20 12.44 1.36
CA ASN A 167 4.76 12.53 1.59
C ASN A 167 4.24 13.94 1.26
N CYS A 168 3.12 14.02 0.54
CA CYS A 168 2.51 15.29 0.12
C CYS A 168 1.76 16.01 1.24
N THR A 169 1.41 15.28 2.32
CA THR A 169 0.68 15.83 3.47
C THR A 169 0.95 15.02 4.73
N ASP A 170 0.31 15.38 5.84
CA ASP A 170 0.38 14.66 7.10
C ASP A 170 -0.29 13.28 7.03
N TYR A 171 0.11 12.40 7.91
CA TYR A 171 -0.38 11.02 7.98
C TYR A 171 -1.90 10.94 8.19
N PHE A 172 -2.48 11.83 8.95
CA PHE A 172 -3.91 11.80 9.29
C PHE A 172 -4.78 12.15 8.10
N SER A 173 -4.40 13.20 7.36
CA SER A 173 -5.06 13.59 6.10
C SER A 173 -4.96 12.47 5.07
N THR A 174 -3.81 11.81 4.99
CA THR A 174 -3.59 10.67 4.11
C THR A 174 -4.51 9.49 4.47
N VAL A 175 -4.55 9.08 5.73
CA VAL A 175 -5.40 7.95 6.18
C VAL A 175 -6.87 8.25 5.96
N ARG A 176 -7.33 9.47 6.32
CA ARG A 176 -8.73 9.91 6.12
C ARG A 176 -9.12 9.85 4.64
N GLY A 177 -8.28 10.42 3.78
CA GLY A 177 -8.52 10.44 2.34
C GLY A 177 -8.60 9.03 1.75
N LEU A 178 -7.68 8.12 2.14
CA LEU A 178 -7.73 6.74 1.68
C LEU A 178 -9.00 6.02 2.14
N TYR A 179 -9.42 6.21 3.38
CA TYR A 179 -10.61 5.55 3.92
C TYR A 179 -11.87 6.00 3.20
N ASP A 180 -12.02 7.31 2.97
CA ASP A 180 -13.13 7.87 2.18
C ASP A 180 -13.11 7.33 0.75
N MET A 181 -11.97 7.38 0.08
CA MET A 181 -11.80 6.84 -1.26
C MET A 181 -12.21 5.37 -1.33
N MET A 182 -11.77 4.53 -0.40
CA MET A 182 -12.03 3.09 -0.43
C MET A 182 -13.52 2.77 -0.15
N VAL A 183 -14.18 3.50 0.73
CA VAL A 183 -15.64 3.38 0.91
C VAL A 183 -16.36 3.68 -0.39
N ARG A 184 -16.01 4.76 -1.07
CA ARG A 184 -16.63 5.15 -2.36
C ARG A 184 -16.34 4.12 -3.46
N VAL A 185 -15.13 3.57 -3.53
CA VAL A 185 -14.76 2.47 -4.44
C VAL A 185 -15.67 1.25 -4.22
N VAL A 186 -15.80 0.80 -2.97
CA VAL A 186 -16.63 -0.36 -2.63
C VAL A 186 -18.10 -0.07 -2.91
N ASP A 187 -18.58 1.15 -2.63
CA ASP A 187 -19.97 1.55 -2.89
C ASP A 187 -20.31 1.54 -4.38
N VAL A 188 -19.39 1.94 -5.24
CA VAL A 188 -19.56 1.82 -6.70
C VAL A 188 -19.62 0.35 -7.12
N LEU A 189 -18.68 -0.46 -6.64
CA LEU A 189 -18.57 -1.87 -7.04
C LEU A 189 -19.74 -2.72 -6.55
N ARG A 190 -20.24 -2.52 -5.32
CA ARG A 190 -21.36 -3.29 -4.76
C ARG A 190 -22.72 -3.00 -5.44
N GLN A 191 -22.82 -1.92 -6.22
CA GLN A 191 -23.99 -1.69 -7.08
C GLN A 191 -24.05 -2.69 -8.25
N ILE A 192 -22.87 -3.22 -8.65
CA ILE A 192 -22.75 -4.13 -9.78
C ILE A 192 -22.92 -5.57 -9.32
N ALA A 193 -22.19 -6.00 -8.31
CA ALA A 193 -22.24 -7.36 -7.79
C ALA A 193 -21.73 -7.40 -6.34
N PRO A 194 -21.97 -8.49 -5.58
CA PRO A 194 -21.34 -8.69 -4.28
C PRO A 194 -19.81 -8.62 -4.39
N VAL A 195 -19.16 -7.98 -3.39
CA VAL A 195 -17.72 -7.70 -3.35
C VAL A 195 -17.07 -8.53 -2.26
N ASP A 196 -16.06 -9.32 -2.63
CA ASP A 196 -15.13 -9.94 -1.70
C ASP A 196 -13.83 -9.12 -1.70
N ILE A 197 -13.38 -8.70 -0.52
CA ILE A 197 -12.20 -7.88 -0.32
C ILE A 197 -11.12 -8.72 0.34
N LEU A 198 -9.90 -8.73 -0.21
CA LEU A 198 -8.73 -9.39 0.37
C LEU A 198 -7.71 -8.34 0.83
N TYR A 199 -7.36 -8.37 2.10
CA TYR A 199 -6.26 -7.57 2.63
C TYR A 199 -4.92 -8.26 2.34
N ILE A 200 -3.98 -7.55 1.70
CA ILE A 200 -2.64 -8.04 1.38
C ILE A 200 -1.62 -7.25 2.22
N PRO A 201 -0.93 -7.89 3.19
CA PRO A 201 0.14 -7.23 3.94
C PRO A 201 1.30 -6.81 3.05
N ALA A 202 1.86 -5.61 3.29
CA ALA A 202 2.94 -5.05 2.49
C ALA A 202 3.98 -4.30 3.35
N ASN A 203 5.03 -3.79 2.74
CA ASN A 203 6.16 -3.21 3.48
C ASN A 203 6.03 -1.70 3.75
N HIS A 204 5.22 -0.97 2.99
CA HIS A 204 5.02 0.47 3.24
C HIS A 204 4.00 0.73 4.34
N ASP A 205 2.93 -0.07 4.45
CA ASP A 205 1.71 0.30 5.15
C ASP A 205 1.01 -0.87 5.89
N MET A 206 1.76 -1.87 6.32
CA MET A 206 1.20 -3.10 6.91
C MET A 206 0.19 -2.81 8.03
N THR A 207 0.51 -1.88 8.93
CA THR A 207 -0.36 -1.53 10.07
C THR A 207 -1.57 -0.72 9.60
N SER A 208 -1.33 0.29 8.78
CA SER A 208 -2.38 1.21 8.32
C SER A 208 -3.38 0.53 7.39
N SER A 209 -2.91 -0.31 6.48
CA SER A 209 -3.77 -1.10 5.60
C SER A 209 -4.53 -2.20 6.33
N PHE A 210 -3.94 -2.78 7.40
CA PHE A 210 -4.71 -3.66 8.28
C PHE A 210 -5.85 -2.90 8.95
N GLN A 211 -5.60 -1.70 9.47
CA GLN A 211 -6.63 -0.85 10.07
C GLN A 211 -7.72 -0.47 9.05
N LEU A 212 -7.36 -0.19 7.78
CA LEU A 212 -8.33 0.01 6.70
C LEU A 212 -9.23 -1.22 6.54
N SER A 213 -8.67 -2.43 6.59
CA SER A 213 -9.47 -3.66 6.49
C SER A 213 -10.47 -3.79 7.63
N GLN A 214 -10.07 -3.43 8.88
CA GLN A 214 -10.96 -3.42 10.04
C GLN A 214 -12.03 -2.34 9.93
N TYR A 215 -11.66 -1.16 9.44
CA TYR A 215 -12.61 -0.07 9.19
C TYR A 215 -13.69 -0.48 8.17
N LEU A 216 -13.30 -1.01 7.02
CA LEU A 216 -14.25 -1.50 6.00
C LEU A 216 -15.12 -2.63 6.54
N LYS A 217 -14.57 -3.54 7.35
CA LYS A 217 -15.32 -4.62 8.00
C LYS A 217 -16.37 -4.10 8.98
N ALA A 218 -16.04 -3.05 9.73
CA ALA A 218 -17.00 -2.39 10.63
C ALA A 218 -18.05 -1.60 9.84
N TRP A 219 -17.63 -0.87 8.79
CA TRP A 219 -18.51 -0.06 7.94
C TRP A 219 -19.57 -0.90 7.24
N TYR A 220 -19.16 -2.02 6.64
CA TYR A 220 -20.05 -2.92 5.89
C TYR A 220 -20.60 -4.07 6.73
N LYS A 221 -20.51 -4.02 8.07
CA LYS A 221 -20.96 -5.10 8.97
C LYS A 221 -22.39 -5.58 8.71
N ALA A 222 -23.29 -4.68 8.34
CA ALA A 222 -24.68 -5.00 8.04
C ALA A 222 -24.94 -5.40 6.59
N ASP A 223 -23.98 -5.19 5.68
CA ASP A 223 -24.13 -5.50 4.26
C ASP A 223 -23.63 -6.92 3.95
N LYS A 224 -24.56 -7.83 3.67
CA LYS A 224 -24.26 -9.23 3.32
C LYS A 224 -23.57 -9.39 1.96
N ASN A 225 -23.56 -8.33 1.13
CA ASN A 225 -22.93 -8.34 -0.18
C ASN A 225 -21.45 -7.94 -0.14
N VAL A 226 -20.94 -7.48 0.99
CA VAL A 226 -19.52 -7.16 1.17
C VAL A 226 -18.91 -8.13 2.19
N ARG A 227 -17.83 -8.81 1.79
CA ARG A 227 -17.08 -9.73 2.67
C ARG A 227 -15.63 -9.29 2.67
N ILE A 228 -15.00 -9.30 3.84
CA ILE A 228 -13.60 -8.92 3.99
C ILE A 228 -12.81 -10.08 4.60
N ASP A 229 -11.78 -10.56 3.90
CA ASP A 229 -10.73 -11.40 4.44
C ASP A 229 -9.62 -10.50 4.96
N ASP A 230 -9.64 -10.27 6.25
CA ASP A 230 -8.70 -9.42 7.00
C ASP A 230 -7.57 -10.23 7.66
N SER A 231 -7.39 -11.50 7.29
CA SER A 231 -6.32 -12.30 7.86
C SER A 231 -4.94 -11.69 7.56
N PRO A 232 -4.00 -11.68 8.52
CA PRO A 232 -2.68 -11.07 8.33
C PRO A 232 -1.69 -11.98 7.58
N LEU A 233 -2.18 -13.07 6.98
CA LEU A 233 -1.35 -14.00 6.23
C LEU A 233 -0.80 -13.33 4.96
N PRO A 234 0.48 -13.53 4.64
CA PRO A 234 1.13 -12.82 3.53
C PRO A 234 0.64 -13.27 2.14
N ARG A 235 0.00 -14.40 2.04
CA ARG A 235 -0.57 -14.94 0.80
C ARG A 235 -2.05 -15.22 0.97
N LYS A 236 -2.85 -14.83 -0.04
CA LYS A 236 -4.29 -15.06 -0.09
C LYS A 236 -4.63 -16.03 -1.20
N TYR A 237 -5.56 -16.92 -0.92
CA TYR A 237 -5.97 -18.02 -1.81
C TYR A 237 -7.47 -17.96 -2.07
N TYR A 238 -7.86 -17.59 -3.28
CA TYR A 238 -9.24 -17.47 -3.69
C TYR A 238 -9.55 -18.44 -4.83
N LYS A 239 -10.44 -19.40 -4.59
CA LYS A 239 -10.84 -20.37 -5.61
C LYS A 239 -12.09 -19.91 -6.34
N TYR A 240 -12.03 -19.86 -7.67
CA TYR A 240 -13.18 -19.61 -8.52
C TYR A 240 -13.23 -20.61 -9.69
N GLY A 241 -14.29 -21.42 -9.74
CA GLY A 241 -14.37 -22.51 -10.74
C GLY A 241 -13.14 -23.43 -10.71
N ASP A 242 -12.53 -23.58 -11.87
CA ASP A 242 -11.32 -24.39 -12.09
C ASP A 242 -10.00 -23.64 -11.83
N THR A 243 -10.05 -22.39 -11.31
CA THR A 243 -8.87 -21.56 -11.08
C THR A 243 -8.66 -21.26 -9.60
N LEU A 244 -7.42 -21.36 -9.15
CA LEU A 244 -6.94 -20.82 -7.89
C LEU A 244 -6.23 -19.48 -8.15
N LEU A 245 -6.75 -18.41 -7.59
CA LEU A 245 -6.15 -17.08 -7.61
C LEU A 245 -5.34 -16.89 -6.33
N VAL A 246 -4.09 -16.52 -6.47
CA VAL A 246 -3.15 -16.30 -5.36
C VAL A 246 -2.67 -14.87 -5.39
N PHE A 247 -2.75 -14.17 -4.27
CA PHE A 247 -2.31 -12.79 -4.15
C PHE A 247 -1.27 -12.67 -3.04
N ALA A 248 -0.17 -12.00 -3.34
CA ALA A 248 0.86 -11.64 -2.39
C ALA A 248 1.52 -10.33 -2.83
N HIS A 249 2.01 -9.54 -1.87
CA HIS A 249 2.73 -8.31 -2.21
C HIS A 249 4.05 -8.63 -2.91
N ASP A 250 4.83 -9.59 -2.37
CA ASP A 250 6.08 -10.07 -2.94
C ASP A 250 6.23 -11.58 -2.74
N GLY A 251 7.17 -12.22 -3.45
CA GLY A 251 7.44 -13.63 -3.30
C GLY A 251 8.58 -14.16 -4.17
N ASP A 252 9.32 -15.11 -3.65
CA ASP A 252 10.31 -15.86 -4.41
C ASP A 252 9.63 -16.81 -5.39
N VAL A 253 9.73 -16.51 -6.68
CA VAL A 253 9.10 -17.27 -7.78
C VAL A 253 9.43 -18.75 -7.73
N LYS A 254 10.66 -19.13 -7.32
CA LYS A 254 11.09 -20.54 -7.24
C LYS A 254 10.43 -21.29 -6.08
N ARG A 255 10.10 -20.59 -5.00
CA ARG A 255 9.52 -21.18 -3.79
C ARG A 255 7.98 -21.19 -3.82
N LEU A 256 7.37 -20.24 -4.53
CA LEU A 256 5.91 -20.06 -4.55
C LEU A 256 5.15 -21.33 -4.93
N PRO A 257 5.51 -22.12 -5.95
CA PRO A 257 4.77 -23.35 -6.29
C PRO A 257 4.66 -24.33 -5.13
N GLY A 258 5.79 -24.55 -4.41
CA GLY A 258 5.81 -25.43 -3.24
C GLY A 258 5.00 -24.89 -2.07
N LEU A 259 5.07 -23.58 -1.81
CA LEU A 259 4.28 -22.91 -0.76
C LEU A 259 2.78 -23.00 -1.05
N ILE A 260 2.35 -22.78 -2.30
CA ILE A 260 0.95 -22.85 -2.69
C ILE A 260 0.41 -24.29 -2.52
N ALA A 261 1.20 -25.29 -2.92
CA ALA A 261 0.85 -26.68 -2.79
C ALA A 261 0.69 -27.12 -1.32
N ASP A 262 1.45 -26.53 -0.41
CA ASP A 262 1.38 -26.82 1.03
C ASP A 262 0.26 -26.01 1.72
N GLU A 263 0.27 -24.69 1.59
CA GLU A 263 -0.64 -23.78 2.29
C GLU A 263 -2.09 -23.88 1.78
N ALA A 264 -2.29 -24.15 0.50
CA ALA A 264 -3.61 -24.21 -0.14
C ALA A 264 -3.96 -25.57 -0.72
N ARG A 265 -3.42 -26.64 -0.15
CA ARG A 265 -3.55 -28.02 -0.65
C ARG A 265 -4.97 -28.41 -1.07
N ASP A 266 -5.95 -28.16 -0.20
CA ASP A 266 -7.35 -28.50 -0.46
C ASP A 266 -7.97 -27.74 -1.62
N LYS A 267 -7.56 -26.50 -1.84
CA LYS A 267 -8.01 -25.66 -2.97
C LYS A 267 -7.26 -26.04 -4.24
N TRP A 268 -5.93 -26.15 -4.13
CA TRP A 268 -5.03 -26.42 -5.25
C TRP A 268 -5.27 -27.78 -5.92
N SER A 269 -5.54 -28.83 -5.13
CA SER A 269 -5.84 -30.16 -5.65
C SER A 269 -7.16 -30.25 -6.45
N ARG A 270 -8.00 -29.21 -6.39
CA ARG A 270 -9.34 -29.17 -7.02
C ARG A 270 -9.46 -28.13 -8.13
N VAL A 271 -8.34 -27.66 -8.67
CA VAL A 271 -8.30 -26.69 -9.76
C VAL A 271 -7.45 -27.20 -10.91
N LYS A 272 -7.65 -26.63 -12.09
CA LYS A 272 -6.84 -26.88 -13.28
C LYS A 272 -5.78 -25.81 -13.49
N PHE A 273 -6.06 -24.59 -13.05
CA PHE A 273 -5.21 -23.42 -13.29
C PHE A 273 -4.87 -22.73 -11.97
N THR A 274 -3.70 -22.13 -11.92
CA THR A 274 -3.27 -21.30 -10.79
C THR A 274 -2.68 -20.01 -11.32
N ASP A 275 -3.31 -18.88 -11.01
CA ASP A 275 -2.82 -17.53 -11.34
C ASP A 275 -2.33 -16.85 -10.07
N VAL A 276 -1.05 -16.46 -10.06
CA VAL A 276 -0.38 -15.78 -8.94
C VAL A 276 -0.10 -14.35 -9.33
N PHE A 277 -0.58 -13.44 -8.51
CA PHE A 277 -0.44 -12.01 -8.66
C PHE A 277 0.53 -11.47 -7.60
N LEU A 278 1.67 -10.98 -8.05
CA LEU A 278 2.65 -10.25 -7.26
C LEU A 278 2.58 -8.76 -7.59
N GLN A 279 3.01 -7.94 -6.65
CA GLN A 279 2.97 -6.48 -6.68
C GLN A 279 4.38 -5.91 -6.44
N HIS A 280 4.55 -4.84 -5.69
CA HIS A 280 5.80 -4.33 -5.11
C HIS A 280 6.76 -3.63 -6.09
N LEU A 281 7.08 -4.19 -7.24
CA LEU A 281 8.08 -3.63 -8.15
C LEU A 281 7.49 -2.78 -9.29
N HIS A 282 6.23 -2.43 -9.23
CA HIS A 282 5.50 -1.47 -10.06
C HIS A 282 5.60 -1.69 -11.59
N SER A 283 6.08 -2.85 -12.02
CA SER A 283 6.28 -3.13 -13.45
C SER A 283 5.67 -4.47 -13.83
N GLU A 284 4.90 -4.48 -14.91
CA GLU A 284 4.29 -5.71 -15.41
C GLU A 284 5.34 -6.69 -15.94
N LYS A 285 5.25 -7.94 -15.50
CA LYS A 285 6.08 -9.03 -16.01
C LYS A 285 5.47 -10.39 -15.71
N VAL A 286 5.42 -11.29 -16.70
CA VAL A 286 5.23 -12.71 -16.46
C VAL A 286 6.56 -13.29 -16.01
N LEU A 287 6.58 -13.85 -14.80
CA LEU A 287 7.78 -14.36 -14.13
C LEU A 287 7.94 -15.86 -14.31
N LEU A 288 6.82 -16.58 -14.40
CA LEU A 288 6.74 -18.02 -14.64
C LEU A 288 5.44 -18.35 -15.38
N GLU A 289 5.50 -19.22 -16.37
CA GLU A 289 4.31 -19.82 -16.98
C GLU A 289 4.62 -21.27 -17.32
N GLU A 290 4.20 -22.19 -16.47
CA GLU A 290 4.39 -23.63 -16.65
C GLU A 290 3.38 -24.43 -15.83
N ASN A 291 3.11 -25.68 -16.23
CA ASN A 291 2.24 -26.61 -15.51
C ASN A 291 0.87 -26.02 -15.12
N HIS A 292 0.28 -25.22 -16.00
CA HIS A 292 -0.97 -24.49 -15.77
C HIS A 292 -0.91 -23.48 -14.60
N MET A 293 0.29 -23.10 -14.18
CA MET A 293 0.54 -22.02 -13.23
C MET A 293 1.15 -20.83 -13.96
N ARG A 294 0.59 -19.66 -13.74
CA ARG A 294 1.14 -18.37 -14.17
C ARG A 294 1.45 -17.52 -12.95
N ILE A 295 2.70 -17.12 -12.80
CA ILE A 295 3.13 -16.12 -11.81
C ILE A 295 3.44 -14.84 -12.55
N GLN A 296 2.73 -13.77 -12.22
CA GLN A 296 2.89 -12.48 -12.85
C GLN A 296 2.97 -11.36 -11.81
N ARG A 297 3.77 -10.35 -12.13
CA ARG A 297 3.81 -9.11 -11.41
C ARG A 297 2.91 -8.10 -12.12
N LEU A 298 2.20 -7.30 -11.31
CA LEU A 298 1.23 -6.34 -11.79
C LEU A 298 1.85 -4.95 -11.92
N PRO A 299 1.35 -4.13 -12.86
CA PRO A 299 1.67 -2.72 -12.94
C PRO A 299 0.94 -1.93 -11.85
N THR A 300 1.25 -0.64 -11.70
CA THR A 300 0.62 0.27 -10.74
C THR A 300 0.05 1.53 -11.39
N LEU A 301 -0.92 2.14 -10.69
CA LEU A 301 -1.44 3.47 -10.99
C LEU A 301 -0.58 4.60 -10.39
N CYS A 302 0.29 4.29 -9.46
CA CYS A 302 1.14 5.26 -8.78
C CYS A 302 2.11 5.96 -9.74
N ALA A 303 2.40 7.23 -9.50
CA ALA A 303 3.48 7.92 -10.17
C ALA A 303 4.85 7.45 -9.66
N LYS A 304 5.90 7.75 -10.42
CA LYS A 304 7.28 7.48 -10.00
C LYS A 304 7.64 8.36 -8.81
N SER A 305 8.21 7.76 -7.76
CA SER A 305 8.87 8.51 -6.69
C SER A 305 10.23 9.04 -7.14
N ALA A 306 10.81 9.97 -6.38
CA ALA A 306 12.16 10.45 -6.63
C ALA A 306 13.18 9.29 -6.66
N TRP A 307 13.08 8.36 -5.72
CA TRP A 307 13.92 7.16 -5.68
C TRP A 307 13.77 6.30 -6.94
N THR A 308 12.54 6.08 -7.42
CA THR A 308 12.27 5.30 -8.64
C THR A 308 12.98 5.90 -9.86
N VAL A 309 12.97 7.24 -9.96
CA VAL A 309 13.66 7.98 -11.04
C VAL A 309 15.16 7.83 -10.91
N ASP A 310 15.72 7.97 -9.70
CA ASP A 310 17.16 7.85 -9.44
C ASP A 310 17.69 6.45 -9.79
N GLN A 311 16.87 5.41 -9.60
CA GLN A 311 17.22 4.04 -9.98
C GLN A 311 16.98 3.74 -11.48
N GLY A 312 16.43 4.67 -12.24
CA GLY A 312 16.16 4.50 -13.67
C GLY A 312 14.97 3.61 -13.99
N TYR A 313 14.08 3.35 -13.03
CA TYR A 313 12.86 2.58 -13.26
C TYR A 313 11.82 3.42 -13.99
N ASN A 314 11.29 2.90 -15.10
CA ASN A 314 10.34 3.62 -15.95
C ASN A 314 9.25 2.68 -16.48
N ALA A 315 8.36 2.24 -15.62
CA ALA A 315 7.20 1.46 -16.01
C ALA A 315 6.02 2.36 -16.43
N ALA A 316 5.16 1.85 -17.30
CA ALA A 316 3.91 2.51 -17.64
C ALA A 316 2.95 2.53 -16.43
N ARG A 317 2.28 3.67 -16.23
CA ARG A 317 1.20 3.79 -15.24
C ARG A 317 -0.05 3.18 -15.81
N GLN A 318 -0.46 2.04 -15.28
CA GLN A 318 -1.66 1.34 -15.75
C GLN A 318 -2.17 0.40 -14.67
N HIS A 319 -3.45 0.04 -14.80
CA HIS A 319 -4.07 -0.99 -13.99
C HIS A 319 -4.42 -2.19 -14.87
N LYS A 320 -4.34 -3.39 -14.29
CA LYS A 320 -4.66 -4.65 -14.96
C LYS A 320 -5.73 -5.39 -14.18
N SER A 321 -6.92 -5.49 -14.74
CA SER A 321 -8.06 -6.25 -14.20
C SER A 321 -8.28 -7.53 -14.98
N PHE A 322 -9.00 -8.49 -14.37
CA PHE A 322 -9.19 -9.80 -14.96
C PHE A 322 -10.65 -10.23 -14.85
N ILE A 323 -11.14 -10.94 -15.87
CA ILE A 323 -12.44 -11.61 -15.83
C ILE A 323 -12.22 -13.10 -15.93
N TYR A 324 -12.69 -13.81 -14.91
CA TYR A 324 -12.72 -15.25 -14.87
C TYR A 324 -14.15 -15.78 -14.98
N ASP A 325 -14.33 -16.91 -15.65
CA ASP A 325 -15.52 -17.72 -15.49
C ASP A 325 -15.18 -19.03 -14.75
N VAL A 326 -16.11 -19.96 -14.71
CA VAL A 326 -15.91 -21.25 -14.02
C VAL A 326 -14.84 -22.13 -14.68
N GLN A 327 -14.49 -21.87 -15.93
CA GLN A 327 -13.51 -22.63 -16.70
C GLN A 327 -12.10 -22.04 -16.68
N GLY A 328 -11.97 -20.74 -16.35
CA GLY A 328 -10.67 -20.06 -16.28
C GLY A 328 -10.69 -18.59 -16.63
N LEU A 329 -9.51 -18.05 -16.94
CA LEU A 329 -9.32 -16.67 -17.37
C LEU A 329 -9.97 -16.42 -18.75
N ARG A 330 -10.88 -15.46 -18.81
CA ARG A 330 -11.58 -15.07 -20.04
C ARG A 330 -11.04 -13.82 -20.70
N GLN A 331 -10.73 -12.82 -19.87
CA GLN A 331 -10.35 -11.49 -20.39
C GLN A 331 -9.38 -10.83 -19.43
N VAL A 332 -8.43 -10.12 -20.00
CA VAL A 332 -7.57 -9.16 -19.30
C VAL A 332 -7.90 -7.77 -19.81
N ILE A 333 -8.12 -6.84 -18.90
CA ILE A 333 -8.47 -5.46 -19.20
C ILE A 333 -7.37 -4.56 -18.67
N TYR A 334 -6.80 -3.76 -19.55
CA TYR A 334 -5.82 -2.75 -19.18
C TYR A 334 -6.48 -1.38 -19.17
N THR A 335 -6.24 -0.64 -18.09
CA THR A 335 -6.57 0.79 -18.01
C THR A 335 -5.26 1.56 -17.95
N THR A 336 -4.90 2.25 -19.02
CA THR A 336 -3.70 3.11 -19.10
C THR A 336 -4.11 4.55 -18.79
N LEU A 337 -3.24 5.29 -18.09
CA LEU A 337 -3.43 6.69 -17.70
C LEU A 337 -2.55 7.63 -18.51
#